data_a3e009962d1d26fbafc8603c0781cb28
#
_entry.id   a3e009962d1d26fbafc8603c0781cb28
#
_cell.length_a   1.000
_cell.length_b   1.000
_cell.length_c   1.000
_cell.angle_alpha   90.00
_cell.angle_beta   90.00
_cell.angle_gamma   90.00
#
_symmetry.space_group_name_H-M   'P 1'
#
loop_
_entity.id
_entity.type
_entity.pdbx_description
1 polymer ?
#
loop_
_entity_poly.entity_id
_entity_poly.type
_entity_poly.pdbx_seq_one_letter_code
_entity_poly.pdbx_strand_id
1 'polypeptide(L)'
;MFRAWLHTTLSQKYPGHLFDVLVPPDVTMGDYSVNLAFVLAKSEKKNPREVAQTLCDELLAAGSDMIQRCEVAGPGFVNIYLKDACLQSQLGQQDIPQVGGGRTVIIDCSAPNIAKPMHVGHLRSTII
;
A
#
# COMPACT_ATOMS: atom_id res chain seq x y z
N MET A 1 -4.61 -0.96 7.93
CA MET A 1 -4.79 -2.36 8.38
C MET A 1 -4.51 -3.37 7.26
N PHE A 2 -5.21 -3.36 6.12
CA PHE A 2 -5.02 -4.33 5.02
C PHE A 2 -3.58 -4.40 4.48
N ARG A 3 -2.93 -3.24 4.21
CA ARG A 3 -1.54 -3.19 3.73
C ARG A 3 -0.56 -3.95 4.65
N ALA A 4 -0.73 -3.79 5.97
CA ALA A 4 0.11 -4.49 6.95
C ALA A 4 -0.17 -6.00 6.96
N TRP A 5 -1.44 -6.41 6.90
CA TRP A 5 -1.82 -7.80 6.76
C TRP A 5 -1.23 -8.42 5.48
N LEU A 6 -1.39 -7.76 4.35
CA LEU A 6 -0.86 -8.22 3.06
C LEU A 6 0.66 -8.39 3.10
N HIS A 7 1.37 -7.39 3.62
CA HIS A 7 2.82 -7.45 3.75
C HIS A 7 3.25 -8.59 4.69
N THR A 8 2.59 -8.75 5.83
CA THR A 8 2.89 -9.82 6.79
C THR A 8 2.64 -11.20 6.19
N THR A 9 1.48 -11.40 5.55
CA THR A 9 1.10 -12.67 4.93
C THR A 9 2.08 -13.09 3.84
N LEU A 10 2.45 -12.16 2.96
CA LEU A 10 3.41 -12.44 1.89
C LEU A 10 4.83 -12.64 2.42
N SER A 11 5.26 -11.88 3.43
CA SER A 11 6.60 -12.04 4.05
C SER A 11 6.75 -13.37 4.79
N GLN A 12 5.68 -13.84 5.42
CA GLN A 12 5.68 -15.16 6.08
C GLN A 12 5.74 -16.30 5.06
N LYS A 13 5.05 -16.17 3.94
CA LYS A 13 4.99 -17.20 2.91
C LYS A 13 6.24 -17.24 2.02
N TYR A 14 6.83 -16.06 1.77
CA TYR A 14 8.01 -15.89 0.90
C TYR A 14 9.14 -15.18 1.66
N PRO A 15 9.74 -15.83 2.66
CA PRO A 15 10.78 -15.22 3.48
C PRO A 15 12.03 -14.92 2.65
N GLY A 16 12.67 -13.78 2.96
CA GLY A 16 13.90 -13.35 2.31
C GLY A 16 13.74 -12.63 0.97
N HIS A 17 12.50 -12.43 0.51
CA HIS A 17 12.22 -11.66 -0.69
C HIS A 17 11.75 -10.23 -0.32
N LEU A 18 12.44 -9.23 -0.87
CA LEU A 18 12.01 -7.82 -0.73
C LEU A 18 11.01 -7.49 -1.82
N PHE A 19 9.88 -6.96 -1.43
CA PHE A 19 8.82 -6.52 -2.33
C PHE A 19 8.11 -5.29 -1.78
N ASP A 20 7.40 -4.59 -2.65
CA ASP A 20 6.63 -3.40 -2.31
C ASP A 20 5.13 -3.65 -2.47
N VAL A 21 4.37 -3.10 -1.52
CA VAL A 21 2.92 -2.96 -1.62
C VAL A 21 2.63 -1.49 -1.92
N LEU A 22 2.22 -1.22 -3.13
CA LEU A 22 1.99 0.12 -3.66
C LEU A 22 0.48 0.42 -3.73
N VAL A 23 0.14 1.69 -3.66
CA VAL A 23 -1.19 2.19 -4.04
C VAL A 23 -1.06 2.67 -5.48
N PRO A 24 -1.80 2.08 -6.43
CA PRO A 24 -1.77 2.52 -7.82
C PRO A 24 -2.20 3.98 -7.97
N PRO A 25 -1.64 4.72 -8.94
CA PRO A 25 -2.03 6.11 -9.18
C PRO A 25 -3.43 6.24 -9.77
N ASP A 26 -3.96 5.18 -10.37
CA ASP A 26 -5.28 5.12 -10.98
C ASP A 26 -6.15 4.10 -10.24
N VAL A 27 -7.31 4.54 -9.78
CA VAL A 27 -8.30 3.71 -9.07
C VAL A 27 -8.80 2.52 -9.89
N THR A 28 -8.71 2.58 -11.21
CA THR A 28 -9.07 1.47 -12.10
C THR A 28 -8.09 0.29 -12.00
N MET A 29 -6.90 0.52 -11.47
CA MET A 29 -5.87 -0.50 -11.26
C MET A 29 -5.97 -1.21 -9.90
N GLY A 30 -7.05 -0.96 -9.15
CA GLY A 30 -7.27 -1.56 -7.84
C GLY A 30 -6.81 -0.69 -6.67
N ASP A 31 -7.03 -1.18 -5.46
CA ASP A 31 -6.68 -0.49 -4.23
C ASP A 31 -5.20 -0.65 -3.87
N TYR A 32 -4.63 -1.81 -4.21
CA TYR A 32 -3.21 -2.13 -3.99
C TYR A 32 -2.61 -2.86 -5.17
N SER A 33 -1.30 -2.71 -5.34
CA SER A 33 -0.51 -3.43 -6.33
C SER A 33 0.76 -3.99 -5.68
N VAL A 34 1.10 -5.24 -6.02
CA VAL A 34 2.27 -5.94 -5.45
C VAL A 34 3.20 -6.38 -6.58
N ASN A 35 4.51 -6.16 -6.39
CA ASN A 35 5.54 -6.52 -7.35
C ASN A 35 6.27 -7.84 -7.03
N LEU A 36 5.81 -8.60 -6.02
CA LEU A 36 6.48 -9.83 -5.54
C LEU A 36 6.66 -10.88 -6.65
N ALA A 37 5.73 -10.98 -7.60
CA ALA A 37 5.85 -11.95 -8.69
C ALA A 37 7.10 -11.75 -9.56
N PHE A 38 7.57 -10.51 -9.74
CA PHE A 38 8.84 -10.25 -10.42
C PHE A 38 10.03 -10.78 -9.64
N VAL A 39 10.02 -10.56 -8.33
CA VAL A 39 11.10 -10.98 -7.44
C VAL A 39 11.20 -12.50 -7.44
N LEU A 40 10.06 -13.18 -7.30
CA LEU A 40 9.99 -14.64 -7.32
C LEU A 40 10.36 -15.21 -8.69
N ALA A 41 9.83 -14.66 -9.76
CA ALA A 41 10.11 -15.13 -11.13
C ALA A 41 11.60 -15.04 -11.47
N LYS A 42 12.27 -13.98 -11.00
CA LYS A 42 13.73 -13.81 -11.17
C LYS A 42 14.53 -14.86 -10.40
N SER A 43 14.12 -15.17 -9.17
CA SER A 43 14.80 -16.16 -8.33
C SER A 43 14.56 -17.60 -8.81
N GLU A 44 13.33 -17.91 -9.26
CA GLU A 44 12.93 -19.24 -9.68
C GLU A 44 13.09 -19.50 -11.19
N LYS A 45 13.49 -18.48 -11.97
CA LYS A 45 13.61 -18.52 -13.44
C LYS A 45 12.31 -18.97 -14.13
N LYS A 46 11.17 -18.54 -13.56
CA LYS A 46 9.82 -18.81 -14.08
C LYS A 46 9.24 -17.61 -14.82
N ASN A 47 8.15 -17.83 -15.53
CA ASN A 47 7.41 -16.76 -16.17
C ASN A 47 6.73 -15.86 -15.10
N PRO A 48 7.00 -14.55 -15.05
CA PRO A 48 6.40 -13.66 -14.04
C PRO A 48 4.88 -13.65 -14.04
N ARG A 49 4.24 -13.85 -15.19
CA ARG A 49 2.78 -13.92 -15.29
C ARG A 49 2.19 -15.16 -14.63
N GLU A 50 2.83 -16.30 -14.77
CA GLU A 50 2.41 -17.56 -14.14
C GLU A 50 2.55 -17.46 -12.63
N VAL A 51 3.67 -16.90 -12.16
CA VAL A 51 3.91 -16.64 -10.74
C VAL A 51 2.87 -15.64 -10.19
N ALA A 52 2.55 -14.58 -10.94
CA ALA A 52 1.54 -13.61 -10.56
C ALA A 52 0.14 -14.23 -10.47
N GLN A 53 -0.21 -15.14 -11.40
CA GLN A 53 -1.49 -15.87 -11.33
C GLN A 53 -1.58 -16.75 -10.09
N THR A 54 -0.52 -17.49 -9.78
CA THR A 54 -0.45 -18.30 -8.55
C THR A 54 -0.62 -17.43 -7.30
N LEU A 55 0.05 -16.27 -7.26
CA LEU A 55 -0.11 -15.30 -6.16
C LEU A 55 -1.53 -14.75 -6.06
N CYS A 56 -2.19 -14.49 -7.19
CA CYS A 56 -3.60 -14.06 -7.19
C CYS A 56 -4.50 -15.11 -6.53
N ASP A 57 -4.36 -16.37 -6.95
CA ASP A 57 -5.17 -17.47 -6.42
C ASP A 57 -4.95 -17.67 -4.91
N GLU A 58 -3.70 -17.59 -4.49
CA GLU A 58 -3.31 -17.69 -3.07
C GLU A 58 -3.85 -16.53 -2.23
N LEU A 59 -3.78 -15.31 -2.74
CA LEU A 59 -4.29 -14.12 -2.06
C LEU A 59 -5.82 -14.16 -1.95
N LEU A 60 -6.51 -14.61 -2.98
CA LEU A 60 -7.96 -14.82 -2.95
C LEU A 60 -8.36 -15.87 -1.90
N ALA A 61 -7.60 -16.96 -1.80
CA ALA A 61 -7.85 -17.99 -0.79
C ALA A 61 -7.59 -17.48 0.65
N ALA A 62 -6.47 -16.75 0.85
CA ALA A 62 -6.08 -16.25 2.17
C ALA A 62 -6.91 -15.05 2.65
N GLY A 63 -7.37 -14.20 1.72
CA GLY A 63 -8.09 -12.95 1.99
C GLY A 63 -9.53 -12.94 1.50
N SER A 64 -10.19 -14.10 1.43
CA SER A 64 -11.56 -14.25 0.88
C SER A 64 -12.59 -13.29 1.50
N ASP A 65 -12.41 -12.89 2.76
CA ASP A 65 -13.31 -11.95 3.44
C ASP A 65 -13.05 -10.48 3.09
N MET A 66 -11.82 -10.15 2.67
CA MET A 66 -11.35 -8.79 2.42
C MET A 66 -11.18 -8.48 0.94
N ILE A 67 -10.74 -9.46 0.15
CA ILE A 67 -10.41 -9.29 -1.26
C ILE A 67 -11.62 -9.63 -2.13
N GLN A 68 -11.98 -8.72 -3.01
CA GLN A 68 -13.04 -8.94 -3.99
C GLN A 68 -12.52 -9.70 -5.20
N ARG A 69 -11.37 -9.25 -5.74
CA ARG A 69 -10.70 -9.85 -6.90
C ARG A 69 -9.23 -9.48 -6.93
N CYS A 70 -8.45 -10.31 -7.63
CA CYS A 70 -7.06 -10.03 -8.00
C CYS A 70 -6.91 -10.14 -9.51
N GLU A 71 -6.07 -9.28 -10.08
CA GLU A 71 -5.79 -9.25 -11.52
C GLU A 71 -4.29 -9.17 -11.78
N VAL A 72 -3.81 -9.95 -12.73
CA VAL A 72 -2.43 -9.85 -13.19
C VAL A 72 -2.31 -8.71 -14.19
N ALA A 73 -1.50 -7.70 -13.87
CA ALA A 73 -1.28 -6.54 -14.71
C ALA A 73 0.14 -6.51 -15.28
N GLY A 74 0.26 -6.07 -16.53
CA GLY A 74 1.53 -5.91 -17.20
C GLY A 74 2.38 -7.18 -17.21
N PRO A 75 3.67 -7.05 -16.91
CA PRO A 75 4.61 -8.18 -16.94
C PRO A 75 4.64 -9.03 -15.67
N GLY A 76 3.76 -8.79 -14.68
CA GLY A 76 3.70 -9.59 -13.45
C GLY A 76 3.38 -8.81 -12.18
N PHE A 77 2.73 -7.67 -12.28
CA PHE A 77 2.11 -7.02 -11.12
C PHE A 77 0.82 -7.74 -10.74
N VAL A 78 0.53 -7.78 -9.46
CA VAL A 78 -0.74 -8.28 -8.93
C VAL A 78 -1.52 -7.10 -8.38
N ASN A 79 -2.61 -6.75 -9.06
CA ASN A 79 -3.54 -5.71 -8.63
C ASN A 79 -4.65 -6.32 -7.78
N ILE A 80 -4.93 -5.72 -6.64
CA ILE A 80 -5.84 -6.22 -5.63
C ILE A 80 -6.98 -5.22 -5.44
N TYR A 81 -8.20 -5.72 -5.53
CA TYR A 81 -9.44 -4.95 -5.32
C TYR A 81 -10.09 -5.44 -4.03
N LEU A 82 -10.36 -4.52 -3.12
CA LEU A 82 -10.98 -4.83 -1.84
C LEU A 82 -12.50 -4.84 -1.93
N LYS A 83 -13.13 -5.59 -1.04
CA LYS A 83 -14.58 -5.52 -0.86
C LYS A 83 -14.97 -4.22 -0.18
N ASP A 84 -16.07 -3.62 -0.58
CA ASP A 84 -16.60 -2.39 0.03
C ASP A 84 -16.79 -2.53 1.54
N ALA A 85 -17.24 -3.69 2.01
CA ALA A 85 -17.40 -3.96 3.43
C ALA A 85 -16.07 -3.88 4.20
N CYS A 86 -14.96 -4.32 3.58
CA CYS A 86 -13.62 -4.19 4.16
C CYS A 86 -13.21 -2.73 4.26
N LEU A 87 -13.43 -1.93 3.20
CA LEU A 87 -13.14 -0.50 3.19
C LEU A 87 -13.97 0.27 4.22
N GLN A 88 -15.27 -0.01 4.30
CA GLN A 88 -16.18 0.60 5.27
C GLN A 88 -15.77 0.29 6.72
N SER A 89 -15.37 -0.95 7.01
CA SER A 89 -14.92 -1.33 8.35
C SER A 89 -13.65 -0.57 8.78
N GLN A 90 -12.77 -0.24 7.83
CA GLN A 90 -11.55 0.52 8.10
C GLN A 90 -11.82 2.01 8.35
N LEU A 91 -12.84 2.58 7.71
CA LEU A 91 -13.24 3.98 7.94
C LEU A 91 -13.76 4.22 9.37
N GLY A 92 -14.34 3.21 10.00
CA GLY A 92 -14.80 3.27 11.39
C GLY A 92 -13.67 3.16 12.44
N GLN A 93 -12.49 2.70 12.03
CA GLN A 93 -11.33 2.53 12.91
C GLN A 93 -10.42 3.75 12.80
N GLN A 94 -10.70 4.79 13.58
CA GLN A 94 -9.88 6.02 13.65
C GLN A 94 -8.80 5.93 14.74
N ASP A 95 -8.21 4.77 14.95
CA ASP A 95 -7.10 4.62 15.87
C ASP A 95 -5.85 5.31 15.31
N ILE A 96 -5.44 6.39 15.97
CA ILE A 96 -4.18 7.07 15.67
C ILE A 96 -3.04 6.13 16.14
N PRO A 97 -2.22 5.61 15.20
CA PRO A 97 -1.17 4.69 15.58
C PRO A 97 -0.15 5.36 16.49
N GLN A 98 0.12 4.77 17.65
CA GLN A 98 1.07 5.25 18.65
C GLN A 98 2.53 4.95 18.23
N VAL A 99 2.94 5.51 17.08
CA VAL A 99 4.27 5.23 16.48
C VAL A 99 5.42 6.00 17.13
N GLY A 100 5.11 6.95 18.01
CA GLY A 100 6.12 7.84 18.60
C GLY A 100 7.00 7.19 19.67
N GLY A 101 6.61 6.04 20.23
CA GLY A 101 7.40 5.36 21.29
C GLY A 101 7.72 6.23 22.51
N GLY A 102 6.83 7.13 22.90
CA GLY A 102 7.04 8.06 24.01
C GLY A 102 7.98 9.23 23.71
N ARG A 103 8.43 9.39 22.46
CA ARG A 103 9.27 10.54 22.07
C ARG A 103 8.45 11.82 21.98
N THR A 104 9.00 12.90 22.51
CA THR A 104 8.45 14.25 22.31
C THR A 104 8.93 14.78 20.96
N VAL A 105 7.98 15.15 20.10
CA VAL A 105 8.25 15.77 18.80
C VAL A 105 7.66 17.17 18.82
N ILE A 106 8.48 18.17 18.55
CA ILE A 106 8.04 19.56 18.38
C ILE A 106 7.92 19.81 16.88
N ILE A 107 6.73 20.21 16.44
CA ILE A 107 6.44 20.53 15.04
C ILE A 107 6.05 22.00 14.95
N ASP A 108 6.83 22.78 14.21
CA ASP A 108 6.47 24.13 13.80
C ASP A 108 5.83 24.07 12.41
N CYS A 109 4.51 24.16 12.37
CA CYS A 109 3.74 23.89 11.15
C CYS A 109 3.60 25.08 10.21
N SER A 110 3.77 26.31 10.69
CA SER A 110 3.62 27.51 9.85
C SER A 110 4.15 28.75 10.56
N ALA A 111 5.21 29.33 10.02
CA ALA A 111 5.76 30.60 10.50
C ALA A 111 5.79 31.63 9.36
N PRO A 112 4.63 32.10 8.83
CA PRO A 112 4.60 33.13 7.80
C PRO A 112 5.12 34.44 8.40
N ASN A 113 5.91 35.17 7.62
CA ASN A 113 6.36 36.50 7.99
C ASN A 113 5.16 37.47 7.90
N ILE A 114 4.65 37.89 9.04
CA ILE A 114 3.51 38.85 9.17
C ILE A 114 3.82 40.23 8.60
N ALA A 115 5.08 40.58 8.39
CA ALA A 115 5.48 41.85 7.81
C ALA A 115 5.40 41.95 6.31
N LYS A 116 5.02 40.86 5.62
CA LYS A 116 4.92 40.80 4.15
C LYS A 116 3.62 40.14 3.71
N PRO A 117 3.03 40.57 2.58
CA PRO A 117 1.86 39.89 2.02
C PRO A 117 2.22 38.46 1.64
N MET A 118 1.28 37.55 1.86
CA MET A 118 1.44 36.13 1.53
C MET A 118 1.63 35.93 0.02
N HIS A 119 2.60 35.13 -0.37
CA HIS A 119 2.87 34.81 -1.76
C HIS A 119 3.03 33.29 -1.96
N VAL A 120 3.17 32.84 -3.22
CA VAL A 120 3.24 31.41 -3.61
C VAL A 120 4.25 30.60 -2.77
N GLY A 121 5.38 31.19 -2.38
CA GLY A 121 6.36 30.52 -1.52
C GLY A 121 5.84 30.18 -0.11
N HIS A 122 4.91 30.97 0.44
CA HIS A 122 4.29 30.70 1.72
C HIS A 122 3.20 29.60 1.61
N LEU A 123 2.49 29.52 0.48
CA LEU A 123 1.48 28.49 0.25
C LEU A 123 2.08 27.08 0.36
N ARG A 124 3.27 26.88 -0.19
CA ARG A 124 3.95 25.58 -0.13
C ARG A 124 4.23 25.14 1.32
N SER A 125 4.73 26.03 2.16
CA SER A 125 5.07 25.72 3.56
C SER A 125 3.87 25.63 4.50
N THR A 126 2.71 26.18 4.06
CA THR A 126 1.50 26.23 4.89
C THR A 126 0.50 25.11 4.55
N ILE A 127 0.49 24.65 3.28
CA ILE A 127 -0.51 23.68 2.78
C ILE A 127 0.08 22.27 2.59
N ILE A 128 1.37 22.14 2.33
CA ILE A 128 2.08 20.87 2.15
C ILE A 128 2.80 20.47 3.42
#